data_25d5edbc997a4601173bb1427e86d080
#
_entry.id   25d5edbc997a4601173bb1427e86d080
#
_cell.length_a   1.000
_cell.length_b   1.000
_cell.length_c   1.000
_cell.angle_alpha   90.00
_cell.angle_beta   90.00
_cell.angle_gamma   90.00
#
_symmetry.space_group_name_H-M   'P 1'
#
loop_
_entity.id
_entity.type
_entity.pdbx_description
1 polymer ?
#
loop_
_entity_poly.entity_id
_entity_poly.type
_entity_poly.pdbx_seq_one_letter_code
_entity_poly.pdbx_strand_id
1 'polypeptide(L)'
;MASGHLQGQLLRMLVQMMRPQRVLELGTFTGYSALSMASGLEPGAVLHTIEVNDEQEDFTRPWIEKSPWADRIQLHIGDALEILKPNAQPSPLHHGRGLGEGLFDLVFIDADKRHYVDYYEAVLPRLRPGGVILADNTLWGGQVTDPPPSPPVMEGRDNAKASQLHGITAFNDLVAADPRVEKVILPLRDGLTLIRKK
;
A
#
# COMPACT_ATOMS: atom_id res chain seq x y z
N MET A 1 -4.57 3.64 -10.81
CA MET A 1 -5.51 2.70 -11.48
C MET A 1 -6.19 1.90 -10.38
N ALA A 2 -7.51 1.83 -10.33
CA ALA A 2 -8.21 1.09 -9.26
C ALA A 2 -7.94 -0.42 -9.36
N SER A 3 -7.81 -1.08 -8.21
CA SER A 3 -7.78 -2.54 -8.11
C SER A 3 -9.05 -3.13 -8.76
N GLY A 4 -8.91 -4.14 -9.61
CA GLY A 4 -10.07 -4.78 -10.23
C GLY A 4 -10.74 -5.80 -9.30
N HIS A 5 -11.91 -6.32 -9.71
CA HIS A 5 -12.70 -7.28 -8.92
C HIS A 5 -11.87 -8.50 -8.47
N LEU A 6 -11.06 -9.07 -9.36
CA LEU A 6 -10.20 -10.22 -9.05
C LEU A 6 -9.20 -9.91 -7.91
N GLN A 7 -8.54 -8.76 -7.99
CA GLN A 7 -7.59 -8.33 -6.95
C GLN A 7 -8.29 -8.01 -5.63
N GLY A 8 -9.45 -7.35 -5.68
CA GLY A 8 -10.25 -7.10 -4.47
C GLY A 8 -10.68 -8.39 -3.78
N GLN A 9 -11.10 -9.42 -4.53
CA GLN A 9 -11.41 -10.72 -3.96
C GLN A 9 -10.19 -11.42 -3.36
N LEU A 10 -9.03 -11.33 -4.03
CA LEU A 10 -7.79 -11.88 -3.46
C LEU A 10 -7.41 -11.18 -2.16
N LEU A 11 -7.44 -9.83 -2.12
CA LEU A 11 -7.15 -9.06 -0.90
C LEU A 11 -8.08 -9.47 0.25
N ARG A 12 -9.40 -9.58 -0.02
CA ARG A 12 -10.37 -10.06 0.96
C ARG A 12 -10.02 -11.46 1.47
N MET A 13 -9.73 -12.41 0.57
CA MET A 13 -9.41 -13.79 0.95
C MET A 13 -8.10 -13.86 1.77
N LEU A 14 -7.07 -13.08 1.41
CA LEU A 14 -5.84 -13.01 2.18
C LEU A 14 -6.09 -12.48 3.59
N VAL A 15 -6.90 -11.42 3.72
CA VAL A 15 -7.32 -10.90 5.02
C VAL A 15 -8.05 -11.97 5.84
N GLN A 16 -9.01 -12.69 5.24
CA GLN A 16 -9.74 -13.76 5.92
C GLN A 16 -8.83 -14.92 6.37
N MET A 17 -7.83 -15.29 5.56
CA MET A 17 -6.88 -16.35 5.89
C MET A 17 -5.89 -15.92 6.98
N MET A 18 -5.41 -14.68 6.93
CA MET A 18 -4.42 -14.14 7.86
C MET A 18 -5.03 -13.66 9.18
N ARG A 19 -6.31 -13.26 9.18
CA ARG A 19 -7.03 -12.67 10.32
C ARG A 19 -6.24 -11.54 11.00
N PRO A 20 -5.79 -10.52 10.24
CA PRO A 20 -5.00 -9.44 10.79
C PRO A 20 -5.86 -8.59 11.73
N GLN A 21 -5.24 -8.09 12.82
CA GLN A 21 -5.88 -7.13 13.72
C GLN A 21 -5.61 -5.70 13.27
N ARG A 22 -4.47 -5.46 12.64
CA ARG A 22 -4.06 -4.13 12.18
C ARG A 22 -3.56 -4.21 10.75
N VAL A 23 -4.24 -3.50 9.87
CA VAL A 23 -3.90 -3.39 8.46
C VAL A 23 -3.53 -1.95 8.13
N LEU A 24 -2.53 -1.75 7.28
CA LEU A 24 -2.16 -0.46 6.72
C LEU A 24 -2.27 -0.53 5.20
N GLU A 25 -2.86 0.50 4.60
CA GLU A 25 -2.87 0.71 3.16
C GLU A 25 -2.23 2.06 2.83
N LEU A 26 -1.30 2.06 1.89
CA LEU A 26 -0.70 3.25 1.31
C LEU A 26 -1.25 3.45 -0.10
N GLY A 27 -2.06 4.50 -0.28
CA GLY A 27 -2.81 4.81 -1.50
C GLY A 27 -4.26 4.32 -1.42
N THR A 28 -5.16 5.19 -0.96
CA THR A 28 -6.60 4.87 -0.84
C THR A 28 -7.32 4.99 -2.18
N PHE A 29 -7.04 6.04 -2.94
CA PHE A 29 -7.71 6.40 -4.19
C PHE A 29 -9.23 6.37 -4.04
N THR A 30 -9.92 5.43 -4.72
CA THR A 30 -11.40 5.29 -4.66
C THR A 30 -11.89 4.53 -3.43
N GLY A 31 -10.99 3.99 -2.59
CA GLY A 31 -11.32 3.16 -1.43
C GLY A 31 -11.70 1.71 -1.77
N TYR A 32 -11.59 1.29 -3.03
CA TYR A 32 -12.02 -0.05 -3.45
C TYR A 32 -11.23 -1.18 -2.77
N SER A 33 -9.92 -1.05 -2.69
CA SER A 33 -9.03 -2.00 -1.98
C SER A 33 -9.28 -1.97 -0.47
N ALA A 34 -9.41 -0.77 0.12
CA ALA A 34 -9.76 -0.60 1.53
C ALA A 34 -11.06 -1.32 1.88
N LEU A 35 -12.13 -1.08 1.11
CA LEU A 35 -13.43 -1.74 1.30
C LEU A 35 -13.35 -3.26 1.09
N SER A 36 -12.58 -3.71 0.10
CA SER A 36 -12.36 -5.13 -0.16
C SER A 36 -11.66 -5.81 1.03
N MET A 37 -10.59 -5.23 1.55
CA MET A 37 -9.87 -5.74 2.73
C MET A 37 -10.77 -5.69 3.98
N ALA A 38 -11.43 -4.56 4.22
CA ALA A 38 -12.30 -4.39 5.39
C ALA A 38 -13.45 -5.39 5.44
N SER A 39 -13.95 -5.82 4.27
CA SER A 39 -14.99 -6.86 4.18
C SER A 39 -14.51 -8.25 4.65
N GLY A 40 -13.21 -8.46 4.74
CA GLY A 40 -12.59 -9.69 5.23
C GLY A 40 -12.12 -9.62 6.68
N LEU A 41 -12.11 -8.43 7.29
CA LEU A 41 -11.64 -8.24 8.67
C LEU A 41 -12.61 -8.82 9.70
N GLU A 42 -12.06 -9.34 10.79
CA GLU A 42 -12.83 -9.72 11.96
C GLU A 42 -13.32 -8.49 12.75
N PRO A 43 -14.40 -8.60 13.54
CA PRO A 43 -14.83 -7.53 14.43
C PRO A 43 -13.70 -7.10 15.38
N GLY A 44 -13.49 -5.76 15.51
CA GLY A 44 -12.44 -5.18 16.34
C GLY A 44 -11.10 -5.00 15.64
N ALA A 45 -10.89 -5.61 14.47
CA ALA A 45 -9.72 -5.31 13.64
C ALA A 45 -9.87 -3.94 12.95
N VAL A 46 -8.75 -3.28 12.68
CA VAL A 46 -8.74 -1.95 12.07
C VAL A 46 -7.84 -1.90 10.82
N LEU A 47 -8.33 -1.24 9.79
CA LEU A 47 -7.59 -0.87 8.59
C LEU A 47 -7.37 0.65 8.60
N HIS A 48 -6.10 1.05 8.58
CA HIS A 48 -5.69 2.42 8.33
C HIS A 48 -5.38 2.56 6.85
N THR A 49 -5.99 3.51 6.16
CA THR A 49 -5.72 3.81 4.76
C THR A 49 -5.30 5.26 4.61
N ILE A 50 -4.24 5.52 3.83
CA ILE A 50 -3.64 6.84 3.69
C ILE A 50 -3.77 7.31 2.24
N GLU A 51 -4.28 8.54 2.06
CA GLU A 51 -4.41 9.22 0.78
C GLU A 51 -3.69 10.58 0.81
N VAL A 52 -2.83 10.81 -0.17
CA VAL A 52 -2.07 12.07 -0.26
C VAL A 52 -2.88 13.21 -0.87
N ASN A 53 -3.84 12.88 -1.75
CA ASN A 53 -4.69 13.87 -2.42
C ASN A 53 -5.94 14.15 -1.58
N ASP A 54 -6.01 15.33 -0.99
CA ASP A 54 -7.14 15.78 -0.17
C ASP A 54 -8.44 15.96 -0.97
N GLU A 55 -8.37 16.30 -2.26
CA GLU A 55 -9.56 16.36 -3.13
C GLU A 55 -10.23 14.98 -3.29
N GLN A 56 -9.46 13.90 -3.13
CA GLN A 56 -9.98 12.53 -3.22
C GLN A 56 -10.84 12.16 -2.01
N GLU A 57 -10.67 12.86 -0.88
CA GLU A 57 -11.42 12.62 0.35
C GLU A 57 -12.93 12.76 0.15
N ASP A 58 -13.36 13.83 -0.51
CA ASP A 58 -14.78 14.12 -0.78
C ASP A 58 -15.46 13.02 -1.58
N PHE A 59 -14.72 12.35 -2.44
CA PHE A 59 -15.22 11.20 -3.19
C PHE A 59 -15.22 9.92 -2.34
N THR A 60 -14.12 9.62 -1.65
CA THR A 60 -13.87 8.31 -1.02
C THR A 60 -14.57 8.17 0.32
N ARG A 61 -14.57 9.22 1.17
CA ARG A 61 -15.14 9.20 2.51
C ARG A 61 -16.62 8.76 2.53
N PRO A 62 -17.52 9.28 1.67
CA PRO A 62 -18.92 8.86 1.66
C PRO A 62 -19.13 7.37 1.36
N TRP A 63 -18.25 6.75 0.55
CA TRP A 63 -18.33 5.32 0.27
C TRP A 63 -17.89 4.48 1.47
N ILE A 64 -16.84 4.91 2.17
CA ILE A 64 -16.39 4.26 3.40
C ILE A 64 -17.49 4.34 4.45
N GLU A 65 -18.02 5.54 4.73
CA GLU A 65 -19.02 5.79 5.79
C GLU A 65 -20.35 5.06 5.56
N LYS A 66 -20.76 4.91 4.30
CA LYS A 66 -21.98 4.15 3.93
C LYS A 66 -21.77 2.64 3.90
N SER A 67 -20.53 2.17 4.01
CA SER A 67 -20.24 0.74 3.95
C SER A 67 -20.61 0.04 5.27
N PRO A 68 -20.93 -1.27 5.22
CA PRO A 68 -21.12 -2.08 6.44
C PRO A 68 -19.86 -2.21 7.31
N TRP A 69 -18.72 -1.74 6.83
CA TRP A 69 -17.40 -1.87 7.48
C TRP A 69 -16.80 -0.52 7.87
N ALA A 70 -17.61 0.53 7.92
CA ALA A 70 -17.17 1.89 8.26
C ALA A 70 -16.44 1.95 9.61
N ASP A 71 -16.87 1.16 10.57
CA ASP A 71 -16.27 1.04 11.91
C ASP A 71 -14.87 0.43 11.91
N ARG A 72 -14.46 -0.23 10.83
CA ARG A 72 -13.17 -0.90 10.68
C ARG A 72 -12.16 -0.11 9.86
N ILE A 73 -12.55 1.00 9.24
CA ILE A 73 -11.71 1.78 8.33
C ILE A 73 -11.42 3.15 8.92
N GLN A 74 -10.14 3.51 8.98
CA GLN A 74 -9.67 4.85 9.36
C GLN A 74 -8.94 5.48 8.17
N LEU A 75 -9.59 6.46 7.54
CA LEU A 75 -9.02 7.23 6.44
C LEU A 75 -8.16 8.37 6.98
N HIS A 76 -6.91 8.43 6.54
CA HIS A 76 -5.95 9.47 6.83
C HIS A 76 -5.61 10.24 5.55
N ILE A 77 -5.65 11.57 5.61
CA ILE A 77 -5.27 12.42 4.48
C ILE A 77 -3.90 13.03 4.75
N GLY A 78 -2.96 12.83 3.82
CA GLY A 78 -1.61 13.38 3.88
C GLY A 78 -0.55 12.46 3.30
N ASP A 79 0.71 12.92 3.36
CA ASP A 79 1.85 12.15 2.89
C ASP A 79 2.10 10.94 3.80
N ALA A 80 2.15 9.74 3.19
CA ALA A 80 2.32 8.49 3.93
C ALA A 80 3.68 8.42 4.66
N LEU A 81 4.75 8.95 4.07
CA LEU A 81 6.08 8.96 4.71
C LEU A 81 6.10 9.89 5.91
N GLU A 82 5.39 11.02 5.85
CA GLU A 82 5.26 11.93 7.00
C GLU A 82 4.42 11.29 8.12
N ILE A 83 3.30 10.66 7.78
CA ILE A 83 2.42 9.97 8.75
C ILE A 83 3.13 8.77 9.40
N LEU A 84 4.02 8.11 8.66
CA LEU A 84 4.81 6.97 9.15
C LEU A 84 6.04 7.37 9.97
N LYS A 85 6.39 8.66 10.08
CA LYS A 85 7.53 9.08 10.93
C LYS A 85 7.31 8.68 12.39
N PRO A 86 8.37 8.27 13.11
CA PRO A 86 8.32 8.14 14.55
C PRO A 86 7.89 9.48 15.18
N ASN A 87 6.92 9.48 16.07
CA ASN A 87 6.38 10.68 16.72
C ASN A 87 5.66 11.67 15.79
N ALA A 88 5.18 11.22 14.62
CA ALA A 88 4.32 12.05 13.78
C ALA A 88 3.13 12.56 14.62
N GLN A 89 3.02 13.89 14.77
CA GLN A 89 1.87 14.49 15.44
C GLN A 89 0.64 14.31 14.53
N PRO A 90 -0.55 14.08 15.11
CA PRO A 90 -1.78 14.13 14.33
C PRO A 90 -1.87 15.51 13.66
N SER A 91 -1.88 15.55 12.33
CA SER A 91 -2.09 16.82 11.63
C SER A 91 -3.48 17.35 11.95
N PRO A 92 -3.67 18.68 12.08
CA PRO A 92 -4.99 19.30 12.23
C PRO A 92 -5.97 18.95 11.10
N LEU A 93 -5.44 18.56 9.93
CA LEU A 93 -6.20 18.10 8.76
C LEU A 93 -6.62 16.62 8.87
N HIS A 94 -6.10 15.91 9.87
CA HIS A 94 -6.44 14.50 10.05
C HIS A 94 -7.65 14.39 10.98
N HIS A 95 -8.83 14.19 10.43
CA HIS A 95 -10.04 13.84 11.18
C HIS A 95 -9.97 12.39 11.69
N GLY A 96 -8.86 12.02 12.37
CA GLY A 96 -8.68 10.67 12.89
C GLY A 96 -7.65 10.60 14.00
N ARG A 97 -7.76 9.59 14.84
CA ARG A 97 -6.68 9.19 15.74
C ARG A 97 -5.50 8.80 14.87
N GLY A 98 -4.28 9.22 15.20
CA GLY A 98 -3.07 8.80 14.48
C GLY A 98 -2.99 7.28 14.31
N LEU A 99 -2.01 6.77 13.57
CA LEU A 99 -1.87 5.31 13.33
C LEU A 99 -1.83 4.48 14.62
N GLY A 100 -1.65 5.14 15.77
CA GLY A 100 -1.53 4.48 17.07
C GLY A 100 -0.20 3.74 17.25
N GLU A 101 -0.02 3.22 18.45
CA GLU A 101 1.13 2.36 18.76
C GLU A 101 0.83 0.91 18.37
N GLY A 102 1.87 0.16 18.02
CA GLY A 102 1.80 -1.25 17.69
C GLY A 102 2.18 -1.57 16.25
N LEU A 103 2.46 -2.86 16.04
CA LEU A 103 2.87 -3.38 14.75
C LEU A 103 1.67 -3.70 13.86
N PHE A 104 1.87 -3.62 12.56
CA PHE A 104 0.90 -4.08 11.56
C PHE A 104 1.08 -5.59 11.29
N ASP A 105 -0.02 -6.24 10.97
CA ASP A 105 -0.06 -7.63 10.53
C ASP A 105 0.05 -7.73 9.00
N LEU A 106 -0.60 -6.79 8.33
CA LEU A 106 -0.68 -6.70 6.87
C LEU A 106 -0.49 -5.25 6.44
N VAL A 107 0.32 -5.04 5.41
CA VAL A 107 0.48 -3.74 4.73
C VAL A 107 0.19 -3.93 3.25
N PHE A 108 -0.61 -3.06 2.66
CA PHE A 108 -0.83 -2.99 1.21
C PHE A 108 -0.26 -1.69 0.66
N ILE A 109 0.65 -1.79 -0.32
CA ILE A 109 1.31 -0.64 -0.95
C ILE A 109 0.80 -0.51 -2.38
N ASP A 110 0.00 0.51 -2.66
CA ASP A 110 -0.49 0.90 -4.00
C ASP A 110 -0.50 2.42 -4.15
N ALA A 111 0.62 3.05 -3.84
CA ALA A 111 0.83 4.48 -3.88
C ALA A 111 1.78 4.91 -5.02
N ASP A 112 2.48 6.03 -4.89
CA ASP A 112 3.43 6.52 -5.87
C ASP A 112 4.65 5.58 -6.00
N LYS A 113 4.82 5.01 -7.17
CA LYS A 113 5.84 4.00 -7.46
C LYS A 113 7.28 4.50 -7.30
N ARG A 114 7.49 5.81 -7.40
CA ARG A 114 8.80 6.45 -7.18
C ARG A 114 9.31 6.28 -5.75
N HIS A 115 8.40 6.11 -4.80
CA HIS A 115 8.67 6.02 -3.36
C HIS A 115 8.51 4.60 -2.79
N TYR A 116 8.44 3.56 -3.63
CA TYR A 116 8.22 2.18 -3.15
C TYR A 116 9.34 1.67 -2.23
N VAL A 117 10.59 2.07 -2.51
CA VAL A 117 11.73 1.79 -1.61
C VAL A 117 11.52 2.47 -0.25
N ASP A 118 11.16 3.75 -0.27
CA ASP A 118 10.95 4.54 0.96
C ASP A 118 9.77 3.98 1.78
N TYR A 119 8.67 3.63 1.11
CA TYR A 119 7.53 2.98 1.77
C TYR A 119 7.93 1.65 2.41
N TYR A 120 8.66 0.80 1.68
CA TYR A 120 9.11 -0.49 2.19
C TYR A 120 9.97 -0.33 3.44
N GLU A 121 10.97 0.53 3.42
CA GLU A 121 11.85 0.77 4.56
C GLU A 121 11.11 1.44 5.75
N ALA A 122 10.09 2.25 5.48
CA ALA A 122 9.28 2.87 6.52
C ALA A 122 8.32 1.87 7.20
N VAL A 123 7.76 0.90 6.45
CA VAL A 123 6.77 -0.05 6.99
C VAL A 123 7.39 -1.32 7.55
N LEU A 124 8.54 -1.78 7.04
CA LEU A 124 9.15 -3.04 7.48
C LEU A 124 9.48 -3.08 8.99
N PRO A 125 10.00 -2.01 9.62
CA PRO A 125 10.19 -1.96 11.07
C PRO A 125 8.87 -2.03 11.84
N ARG A 126 7.78 -1.53 11.27
CA ARG A 126 6.43 -1.48 11.86
C ARG A 126 5.60 -2.74 11.59
N LEU A 127 6.13 -3.67 10.81
CA LEU A 127 5.50 -4.96 10.55
C LEU A 127 5.94 -5.97 11.61
N ARG A 128 4.99 -6.73 12.17
CA ARG A 128 5.34 -7.80 13.12
C ARG A 128 6.13 -8.93 12.44
N PRO A 129 6.91 -9.73 13.17
CA PRO A 129 7.44 -10.98 12.63
C PRO A 129 6.31 -11.87 12.09
N GLY A 130 6.49 -12.45 10.91
CA GLY A 130 5.45 -13.20 10.19
C GLY A 130 4.37 -12.34 9.52
N GLY A 131 4.39 -11.02 9.71
CA GLY A 131 3.51 -10.09 8.99
C GLY A 131 3.85 -10.02 7.50
N VAL A 132 2.92 -9.49 6.70
CA VAL A 132 3.00 -9.51 5.24
C VAL A 132 2.85 -8.11 4.67
N ILE A 133 3.67 -7.78 3.67
CA ILE A 133 3.49 -6.65 2.77
C ILE A 133 3.01 -7.19 1.42
N LEU A 134 1.98 -6.57 0.87
CA LEU A 134 1.52 -6.75 -0.49
C LEU A 134 1.85 -5.48 -1.27
N ALA A 135 2.66 -5.58 -2.33
CA ALA A 135 3.01 -4.43 -3.18
C ALA A 135 2.44 -4.62 -4.58
N ASP A 136 1.64 -3.67 -5.05
CA ASP A 136 0.95 -3.74 -6.34
C ASP A 136 1.79 -3.15 -7.48
N ASN A 137 1.50 -3.59 -8.70
CA ASN A 137 2.10 -3.15 -9.97
C ASN A 137 3.62 -3.39 -10.07
N THR A 138 4.12 -4.45 -9.46
CA THR A 138 5.55 -4.74 -9.40
C THR A 138 6.13 -5.32 -10.70
N LEU A 139 5.29 -5.72 -11.67
CA LEU A 139 5.72 -6.13 -13.01
C LEU A 139 5.72 -4.97 -14.03
N TRP A 140 4.98 -3.90 -13.77
CA TRP A 140 4.92 -2.70 -14.59
C TRP A 140 4.77 -2.98 -16.10
N GLY A 141 3.74 -3.74 -16.47
CA GLY A 141 3.51 -4.16 -17.86
C GLY A 141 4.62 -5.02 -18.45
N GLY A 142 5.40 -5.72 -17.62
CA GLY A 142 6.55 -6.53 -18.04
C GLY A 142 7.84 -5.74 -18.27
N GLN A 143 7.82 -4.42 -18.14
CA GLN A 143 8.98 -3.55 -18.43
C GLN A 143 10.13 -3.71 -17.41
N VAL A 144 9.86 -4.27 -16.23
CA VAL A 144 10.88 -4.52 -15.20
C VAL A 144 11.92 -5.58 -15.61
N THR A 145 11.61 -6.44 -16.59
CA THR A 145 12.52 -7.48 -17.10
C THR A 145 13.55 -6.93 -18.09
N ASP A 146 13.28 -5.78 -18.67
CA ASP A 146 14.15 -5.10 -19.62
C ASP A 146 14.11 -3.58 -19.34
N PRO A 147 14.61 -3.16 -18.16
CA PRO A 147 14.56 -1.77 -17.80
C PRO A 147 15.42 -0.94 -18.74
N PRO A 148 14.92 0.22 -19.21
CA PRO A 148 15.70 1.10 -20.05
C PRO A 148 17.00 1.52 -19.33
N PRO A 149 18.14 1.56 -20.02
CA PRO A 149 19.38 2.04 -19.43
C PRO A 149 19.19 3.48 -18.98
N SER A 150 19.44 3.76 -17.70
CA SER A 150 19.35 5.05 -16.99
C SER A 150 18.31 6.04 -17.55
N PRO A 151 17.45 6.64 -16.76
CA PRO A 151 16.36 7.44 -17.29
C PRO A 151 16.92 8.49 -18.26
N PRO A 152 16.51 8.49 -19.54
CA PRO A 152 16.86 9.59 -20.42
C PRO A 152 16.30 10.88 -19.78
N VAL A 153 17.07 11.95 -19.81
CA VAL A 153 16.58 13.28 -19.46
C VAL A 153 15.53 13.65 -20.52
N MET A 154 14.30 13.17 -20.33
CA MET A 154 13.16 13.48 -21.18
C MET A 154 12.26 14.46 -20.45
N GLU A 155 11.83 15.50 -21.14
CA GLU A 155 10.85 16.44 -20.62
C GLU A 155 9.43 15.88 -20.79
N GLY A 156 8.58 16.01 -19.76
CA GLY A 156 7.15 15.73 -19.83
C GLY A 156 6.69 14.38 -19.28
N ARG A 157 5.56 13.85 -19.81
CA ARG A 157 4.88 12.63 -19.33
C ARG A 157 5.73 11.36 -19.41
N ASP A 158 6.67 11.30 -20.34
CA ASP A 158 7.56 10.14 -20.50
C ASP A 158 8.59 10.07 -19.38
N ASN A 159 9.01 11.20 -18.84
CA ASN A 159 9.89 11.26 -17.67
C ASN A 159 9.20 10.72 -16.39
N ALA A 160 7.91 11.02 -16.21
CA ALA A 160 7.15 10.52 -15.06
C ALA A 160 7.01 9.00 -15.08
N LYS A 161 6.74 8.40 -16.26
CA LYS A 161 6.66 6.94 -16.40
C LYS A 161 8.01 6.25 -16.20
N ALA A 162 9.07 6.82 -16.75
CA ALA A 162 10.43 6.31 -16.57
C ALA A 162 10.86 6.37 -15.09
N SER A 163 10.50 7.44 -14.39
CA SER A 163 10.77 7.57 -12.96
C SER A 163 10.02 6.55 -12.10
N GLN A 164 8.76 6.25 -12.44
CA GLN A 164 7.98 5.20 -11.77
C GLN A 164 8.55 3.81 -12.04
N LEU A 165 8.92 3.50 -13.28
CA LEU A 165 9.57 2.24 -13.63
C LEU A 165 10.89 2.06 -12.86
N HIS A 166 11.70 3.12 -12.77
CA HIS A 166 12.94 3.10 -11.99
C HIS A 166 12.67 2.79 -10.51
N GLY A 167 11.67 3.45 -9.91
CA GLY A 167 11.29 3.19 -8.52
C GLY A 167 10.86 1.74 -8.27
N ILE A 168 10.03 1.18 -9.17
CA ILE A 168 9.61 -0.24 -9.09
C ILE A 168 10.79 -1.19 -9.29
N THR A 169 11.68 -0.92 -10.25
CA THR A 169 12.87 -1.77 -10.46
C THR A 169 13.77 -1.76 -9.22
N ALA A 170 14.07 -0.58 -8.68
CA ALA A 170 14.87 -0.44 -7.47
C ALA A 170 14.22 -1.16 -6.27
N PHE A 171 12.89 -1.07 -6.13
CA PHE A 171 12.15 -1.78 -5.10
C PHE A 171 12.26 -3.31 -5.28
N ASN A 172 12.07 -3.81 -6.50
CA ASN A 172 12.17 -5.25 -6.78
C ASN A 172 13.56 -5.78 -6.48
N ASP A 173 14.61 -5.05 -6.86
CA ASP A 173 16.02 -5.42 -6.60
C ASP A 173 16.30 -5.43 -5.09
N LEU A 174 15.86 -4.39 -4.37
CA LEU A 174 16.01 -4.30 -2.92
C LEU A 174 15.34 -5.49 -2.23
N VAL A 175 14.07 -5.74 -2.53
CA VAL A 175 13.30 -6.84 -1.93
C VAL A 175 13.92 -8.20 -2.29
N ALA A 176 14.38 -8.37 -3.54
CA ALA A 176 15.02 -9.61 -3.99
C ALA A 176 16.29 -9.91 -3.17
N ALA A 177 17.05 -8.91 -2.80
CA ALA A 177 18.30 -9.04 -2.03
C ALA A 177 18.09 -9.10 -0.51
N ASP A 178 16.91 -8.70 0.02
CA ASP A 178 16.70 -8.51 1.46
C ASP A 178 16.60 -9.87 2.20
N PRO A 179 17.54 -10.17 3.12
CA PRO A 179 17.50 -11.41 3.90
C PRO A 179 16.46 -11.40 5.02
N ARG A 180 15.91 -10.24 5.37
CA ARG A 180 14.90 -10.06 6.45
C ARG A 180 13.53 -10.63 6.07
N VAL A 181 13.32 -10.94 4.78
CA VAL A 181 12.01 -11.32 4.24
C VAL A 181 12.06 -12.57 3.35
N GLU A 182 10.91 -13.20 3.23
CA GLU A 182 10.57 -14.14 2.15
C GLU A 182 9.66 -13.42 1.16
N LYS A 183 9.78 -13.71 -0.13
CA LYS A 183 9.05 -13.00 -1.17
C LYS A 183 8.70 -13.87 -2.35
N VAL A 184 7.57 -13.53 -2.98
CA VAL A 184 7.11 -14.12 -4.25
C VAL A 184 6.32 -13.08 -5.03
N ILE A 185 6.52 -13.01 -6.34
CA ILE A 185 5.71 -12.18 -7.24
C ILE A 185 4.60 -13.06 -7.81
N LEU A 186 3.37 -12.66 -7.57
CA LEU A 186 2.19 -13.26 -8.19
C LEU A 186 1.91 -12.51 -9.51
N PRO A 187 1.84 -13.20 -10.66
CA PRO A 187 1.56 -12.55 -11.96
C PRO A 187 0.05 -12.23 -12.09
N LEU A 188 -0.48 -11.54 -11.10
CA LEU A 188 -1.85 -11.06 -11.07
C LEU A 188 -1.88 -9.65 -11.61
N ARG A 189 -2.59 -9.42 -12.72
CA ARG A 189 -2.68 -8.12 -13.40
C ARG A 189 -1.27 -7.58 -13.71
N ASP A 190 -0.87 -6.49 -13.05
CA ASP A 190 0.44 -5.85 -13.24
C ASP A 190 1.48 -6.28 -12.19
N GLY A 191 1.26 -7.45 -11.60
CA GLY A 191 2.12 -8.06 -10.59
C GLY A 191 1.78 -7.63 -9.18
N LEU A 192 1.63 -8.60 -8.29
CA LEU A 192 1.46 -8.41 -6.85
C LEU A 192 2.60 -9.12 -6.13
N THR A 193 3.51 -8.37 -5.51
CA THR A 193 4.58 -8.97 -4.71
C THR A 193 4.09 -9.18 -3.28
N LEU A 194 4.16 -10.43 -2.84
CA LEU A 194 3.89 -10.84 -1.47
C LEU A 194 5.21 -10.98 -0.74
N ILE A 195 5.38 -10.25 0.36
CA ILE A 195 6.62 -10.15 1.13
C ILE A 195 6.28 -10.47 2.59
N ARG A 196 6.87 -11.53 3.13
CA ARG A 196 6.67 -11.95 4.52
C ARG A 196 7.91 -11.62 5.34
N LYS A 197 7.76 -10.87 6.43
CA LYS A 197 8.84 -10.63 7.39
C LYS A 197 9.14 -11.93 8.16
N LYS A 198 10.43 -12.26 8.27
CA LYS A 198 10.91 -13.41 9.03
C LYS A 198 10.79 -13.23 10.53
#